data_aa99406bd3acaf75ad243880bfdcc961
#
_entry.id   aa99406bd3acaf75ad243880bfdcc961
#
_cell.length_a   1.000
_cell.length_b   1.000
_cell.length_c   1.000
_cell.angle_alpha   90.00
_cell.angle_beta   90.00
_cell.angle_gamma   90.00
#
_symmetry.space_group_name_H-M   'P 1'
#
loop_
_entity.id
_entity.type
_entity.pdbx_description
1 polymer ?
#
loop_
_entity_poly.entity_id
_entity_poly.type
_entity_poly.pdbx_seq_one_letter_code
_entity_poly.pdbx_strand_id
1 'polypeptide(L)'
;SGVEVIMTNLHSGAKFSNKNYKYSGGLHGVGVSVVSALSETLTVNVERADDPDVYEIVFKNGLISKKLTKVSKTQKKSHGTTITFKPNSTYFDSDAIDMNRLHKLLEAKSILKPGLKIKIFDLKYRKEEKVYCHSGSLDTYLKNSLKDIDLLPKQPILVELDTDQFELTSTLCWHQDSNETIQDSYVNLIPTSDGGTHVNSLKSAVTDSIREFMTSHKLTPKNTKIIPDDIWKNTSYLLSIKISDPQFIGQTKNKLQSTSIGSRLTTQLKDRLELWLNNHSEISEEICSIAISNAQMRSSIAPKKTKATTKSIILPSRLSDCSSKDASANELFLVEGDSAGGSAKQARDRNFQAILPLRGKILNTWEVSSTKILESKEVQDISTSIGVKPGESDLSKLRYEKICILADADS
;
A
#
# COMPACT_ATOMS: atom_id res chain seq x y z
N SER A 1 14.31 -11.48 35.28
CA SER A 1 15.24 -10.82 34.33
C SER A 1 14.48 -9.95 33.37
N GLY A 2 15.13 -8.99 32.71
CA GLY A 2 14.47 -8.15 31.69
C GLY A 2 13.90 -8.97 30.54
N VAL A 3 14.55 -10.06 30.16
CA VAL A 3 14.05 -10.94 29.08
C VAL A 3 12.76 -11.64 29.50
N GLU A 4 12.63 -12.10 30.73
CA GLU A 4 11.39 -12.69 31.25
C GLU A 4 10.24 -11.72 31.12
N VAL A 5 10.42 -10.49 31.60
CA VAL A 5 9.39 -9.46 31.57
C VAL A 5 8.93 -9.15 30.14
N ILE A 6 9.87 -8.97 29.22
CA ILE A 6 9.55 -8.63 27.82
C ILE A 6 8.81 -9.77 27.09
N MET A 7 9.15 -11.03 27.43
CA MET A 7 8.56 -12.20 26.75
C MET A 7 7.21 -12.65 27.35
N THR A 8 6.91 -12.28 28.59
CA THR A 8 5.67 -12.75 29.27
C THR A 8 4.66 -11.66 29.57
N ASN A 9 5.09 -10.39 29.62
CA ASN A 9 4.21 -9.31 30.01
C ASN A 9 3.89 -8.41 28.80
N LEU A 10 2.62 -8.09 28.65
CA LEU A 10 2.19 -7.05 27.71
C LEU A 10 2.63 -5.67 28.22
N HIS A 11 2.77 -4.75 27.28
CA HIS A 11 3.17 -3.36 27.55
C HIS A 11 4.52 -3.22 28.27
N SER A 12 5.45 -4.13 27.95
CA SER A 12 6.81 -4.16 28.51
C SER A 12 7.87 -3.85 27.45
N GLY A 13 8.91 -3.12 27.85
CA GLY A 13 10.03 -2.80 26.96
C GLY A 13 10.64 -1.44 27.21
N ALA A 14 11.80 -1.17 26.59
CA ALA A 14 12.56 0.06 26.77
C ALA A 14 12.11 1.21 25.84
N LYS A 15 11.10 0.98 24.99
CA LYS A 15 10.66 1.93 23.94
C LYS A 15 9.52 2.85 24.38
N PHE A 16 9.08 2.79 25.64
CA PHE A 16 8.06 3.66 26.20
C PHE A 16 8.58 5.03 26.64
N SER A 17 9.91 5.22 26.67
CA SER A 17 10.51 6.52 26.93
C SER A 17 11.38 6.94 25.76
N ASN A 18 11.25 8.21 25.34
CA ASN A 18 12.07 8.80 24.28
C ASN A 18 13.55 8.98 24.66
N LYS A 19 13.94 8.55 25.87
CA LYS A 19 15.32 8.66 26.36
C LYS A 19 16.30 7.78 25.60
N ASN A 20 15.84 6.58 25.19
CA ASN A 20 16.71 5.58 24.55
C ASN A 20 16.49 5.45 23.04
N TYR A 21 15.33 5.87 22.53
CA TYR A 21 14.97 5.75 21.13
C TYR A 21 14.22 7.01 20.67
N LYS A 22 14.84 7.80 19.81
CA LYS A 22 14.19 8.98 19.21
C LYS A 22 13.01 8.55 18.32
N TYR A 23 13.17 7.46 17.57
CA TYR A 23 12.15 6.90 16.68
C TYR A 23 11.98 5.41 16.94
N SER A 24 10.76 4.95 17.06
CA SER A 24 10.45 3.53 17.26
C SER A 24 9.23 3.12 16.43
N GLY A 25 9.31 1.93 15.83
CA GLY A 25 8.16 1.28 15.22
C GLY A 25 7.34 0.46 16.22
N GLY A 26 7.92 0.09 17.35
CA GLY A 26 7.25 -0.67 18.43
C GLY A 26 6.70 0.28 19.48
N LEU A 27 5.38 0.50 19.48
CA LEU A 27 4.73 1.49 20.35
C LEU A 27 4.06 0.88 21.59
N HIS A 28 3.63 -0.37 21.51
CA HIS A 28 2.77 -0.97 22.54
C HIS A 28 3.45 -2.04 23.41
N GLY A 29 4.70 -2.42 23.08
CA GLY A 29 5.43 -3.45 23.84
C GLY A 29 4.72 -4.81 23.91
N VAL A 30 4.00 -5.19 22.83
CA VAL A 30 3.23 -6.44 22.80
C VAL A 30 3.74 -7.45 21.77
N GLY A 31 4.52 -7.03 20.75
CA GLY A 31 4.88 -7.91 19.63
C GLY A 31 5.64 -9.16 20.05
N VAL A 32 6.63 -9.01 20.89
CA VAL A 32 7.50 -10.12 21.31
C VAL A 32 6.78 -11.08 22.27
N SER A 33 5.99 -10.55 23.21
CA SER A 33 5.18 -11.37 24.11
C SER A 33 4.10 -12.15 23.37
N VAL A 34 3.49 -11.56 22.31
CA VAL A 34 2.54 -12.25 21.43
C VAL A 34 3.24 -13.39 20.66
N VAL A 35 4.43 -13.17 20.10
CA VAL A 35 5.21 -14.25 19.45
C VAL A 35 5.48 -15.37 20.44
N SER A 36 5.87 -15.03 21.69
CA SER A 36 6.09 -16.03 22.73
C SER A 36 4.83 -16.84 23.06
N ALA A 37 3.68 -16.16 23.21
CA ALA A 37 2.40 -16.81 23.53
C ALA A 37 1.89 -17.71 22.41
N LEU A 38 2.11 -17.34 21.15
CA LEU A 38 1.68 -18.11 19.98
C LEU A 38 2.70 -19.17 19.52
N SER A 39 3.78 -19.36 20.26
CA SER A 39 4.80 -20.37 19.99
C SER A 39 4.61 -21.61 20.85
N GLU A 40 4.71 -22.82 20.25
CA GLU A 40 4.82 -24.07 20.98
C GLU A 40 6.05 -24.05 21.89
N THR A 41 7.18 -23.61 21.31
CA THR A 41 8.43 -23.39 22.02
C THR A 41 9.10 -22.12 21.54
N LEU A 42 9.70 -21.36 22.47
CA LEU A 42 10.53 -20.21 22.14
C LEU A 42 11.75 -20.21 23.06
N THR A 43 12.93 -20.12 22.47
CA THR A 43 14.21 -20.08 23.18
C THR A 43 14.91 -18.75 22.88
N VAL A 44 15.40 -18.09 23.90
CA VAL A 44 16.20 -16.87 23.77
C VAL A 44 17.59 -17.13 24.34
N ASN A 45 18.60 -16.94 23.50
CA ASN A 45 20.01 -16.95 23.93
C ASN A 45 20.54 -15.52 23.89
N VAL A 46 21.20 -15.09 24.97
CA VAL A 46 21.76 -13.74 25.10
C VAL A 46 23.26 -13.85 25.36
N GLU A 47 24.02 -13.12 24.54
CA GLU A 47 25.46 -12.93 24.67
C GLU A 47 25.75 -11.45 24.91
N ARG A 48 26.60 -11.13 25.89
CA ARG A 48 26.98 -9.77 26.24
C ARG A 48 28.47 -9.54 25.98
N ALA A 49 28.82 -8.35 25.55
CA ALA A 49 30.21 -8.03 25.24
C ALA A 49 31.13 -8.02 26.46
N ASP A 50 30.56 -7.76 27.65
CA ASP A 50 31.24 -7.67 28.94
C ASP A 50 31.19 -8.97 29.75
N ASP A 51 30.54 -10.02 29.24
CA ASP A 51 30.34 -11.29 29.94
C ASP A 51 30.61 -12.45 28.96
N PRO A 52 31.56 -13.37 29.27
CA PRO A 52 31.81 -14.52 28.39
C PRO A 52 30.72 -15.58 28.45
N ASP A 53 29.75 -15.43 29.32
CA ASP A 53 28.71 -16.42 29.52
C ASP A 53 27.55 -16.22 28.55
N VAL A 54 27.03 -17.32 27.99
CA VAL A 54 25.82 -17.37 27.19
C VAL A 54 24.66 -17.77 28.09
N TYR A 55 23.64 -16.92 28.13
CA TYR A 55 22.43 -17.15 28.94
C TYR A 55 21.30 -17.61 28.09
N GLU A 56 20.55 -18.60 28.55
CA GLU A 56 19.40 -19.18 27.86
C GLU A 56 18.15 -19.16 28.73
N ILE A 57 17.04 -18.82 28.15
CA ILE A 57 15.70 -18.97 28.72
C ILE A 57 14.78 -19.65 27.72
N VAL A 58 13.91 -20.54 28.20
CA VAL A 58 12.95 -21.28 27.32
C VAL A 58 11.54 -21.07 27.80
N PHE A 59 10.67 -20.81 26.82
CA PHE A 59 9.23 -20.67 26.99
C PHE A 59 8.50 -21.79 26.24
N LYS A 60 7.38 -22.24 26.79
CA LYS A 60 6.42 -23.14 26.13
C LYS A 60 5.03 -22.54 26.26
N ASN A 61 4.35 -22.35 25.13
CA ASN A 61 3.02 -21.74 25.07
C ASN A 61 2.94 -20.43 25.88
N GLY A 62 3.96 -19.57 25.76
CA GLY A 62 4.06 -18.28 26.45
C GLY A 62 4.47 -18.34 27.93
N LEU A 63 4.59 -19.53 28.52
CA LEU A 63 4.99 -19.71 29.92
C LEU A 63 6.46 -20.09 30.05
N ILE A 64 7.12 -19.64 31.11
CA ILE A 64 8.52 -19.98 31.38
C ILE A 64 8.63 -21.48 31.68
N SER A 65 9.29 -22.23 30.79
CA SER A 65 9.58 -23.66 30.96
C SER A 65 10.95 -23.88 31.61
N LYS A 66 11.95 -23.05 31.26
CA LYS A 66 13.28 -23.05 31.88
C LYS A 66 13.66 -21.60 32.17
N LYS A 67 13.97 -21.29 33.43
CA LYS A 67 14.44 -19.95 33.85
C LYS A 67 15.75 -19.59 33.18
N LEU A 68 16.08 -18.29 33.15
CA LEU A 68 17.35 -17.81 32.63
C LEU A 68 18.52 -18.45 33.34
N THR A 69 19.29 -19.26 32.64
CA THR A 69 20.44 -19.99 33.14
C THR A 69 21.61 -19.85 32.18
N LYS A 70 22.81 -19.92 32.73
CA LYS A 70 24.05 -20.03 31.97
C LYS A 70 24.14 -21.43 31.34
N VAL A 71 24.37 -21.47 30.03
CA VAL A 71 24.42 -22.73 29.26
C VAL A 71 25.80 -23.02 28.66
N SER A 72 26.56 -21.98 28.34
CA SER A 72 27.89 -22.13 27.75
C SER A 72 28.75 -20.89 27.97
N LYS A 73 29.98 -20.93 27.50
CA LYS A 73 30.87 -19.77 27.40
C LYS A 73 31.17 -19.50 25.93
N THR A 74 31.16 -18.25 25.54
CA THR A 74 31.70 -17.82 24.26
C THR A 74 33.15 -17.42 24.38
N GLN A 75 33.98 -17.82 23.43
CA GLN A 75 35.37 -17.38 23.33
C GLN A 75 35.51 -16.07 22.53
N LYS A 76 34.44 -15.64 21.87
CA LYS A 76 34.41 -14.43 21.04
C LYS A 76 33.96 -13.25 21.89
N LYS A 77 34.59 -12.10 21.68
CA LYS A 77 34.04 -10.79 22.13
C LYS A 77 32.83 -10.40 21.27
N SER A 78 31.87 -11.30 21.18
CA SER A 78 30.64 -11.07 20.45
C SER A 78 29.53 -10.73 21.43
N HIS A 79 28.56 -9.96 20.96
CA HIS A 79 27.32 -9.69 21.68
C HIS A 79 26.15 -9.83 20.73
N GLY A 80 25.03 -10.26 21.24
CA GLY A 80 23.85 -10.43 20.43
C GLY A 80 22.73 -11.19 21.12
N THR A 81 21.66 -11.36 20.40
CA THR A 81 20.49 -12.12 20.86
C THR A 81 20.08 -13.08 19.75
N THR A 82 19.95 -14.36 20.10
CA THR A 82 19.40 -15.37 19.21
C THR A 82 18.03 -15.78 19.72
N ILE A 83 17.02 -15.71 18.85
CA ILE A 83 15.66 -16.16 19.15
C ILE A 83 15.33 -17.31 18.23
N THR A 84 14.99 -18.45 18.82
CA THR A 84 14.51 -19.63 18.09
C THR A 84 13.08 -19.90 18.52
N PHE A 85 12.16 -20.03 17.59
CA PHE A 85 10.76 -20.31 17.92
C PHE A 85 10.13 -21.27 16.93
N LYS A 86 9.13 -21.99 17.41
CA LYS A 86 8.25 -22.86 16.61
C LYS A 86 6.82 -22.37 16.81
N PRO A 87 6.12 -21.92 15.75
CA PRO A 87 4.70 -21.55 15.84
C PRO A 87 3.87 -22.71 16.37
N ASN A 88 2.85 -22.42 17.16
CA ASN A 88 1.90 -23.44 17.62
C ASN A 88 0.80 -23.58 16.56
N SER A 89 0.72 -24.76 15.95
CA SER A 89 -0.22 -25.10 14.88
C SER A 89 -1.71 -24.97 15.27
N THR A 90 -2.01 -24.88 16.58
CA THR A 90 -3.38 -24.64 17.06
C THR A 90 -3.90 -23.24 16.67
N TYR A 91 -3.00 -22.27 16.46
CA TYR A 91 -3.36 -20.87 16.19
C TYR A 91 -3.18 -20.47 14.73
N PHE A 92 -2.65 -21.31 13.89
CA PHE A 92 -2.33 -21.00 12.51
C PHE A 92 -2.80 -22.09 11.57
N ASP A 93 -3.40 -21.71 10.45
CA ASP A 93 -3.81 -22.65 9.39
C ASP A 93 -2.60 -23.32 8.74
N SER A 94 -1.44 -22.67 8.79
CA SER A 94 -0.15 -23.20 8.32
C SER A 94 0.98 -22.67 9.19
N ASP A 95 1.97 -23.50 9.49
CA ASP A 95 3.21 -23.12 10.16
C ASP A 95 4.32 -22.68 9.17
N ALA A 96 4.02 -22.71 7.88
CA ALA A 96 4.95 -22.30 6.83
C ALA A 96 5.09 -20.76 6.78
N ILE A 97 6.33 -20.29 6.72
CA ILE A 97 6.63 -18.87 6.53
C ILE A 97 6.45 -18.50 5.06
N ASP A 98 5.68 -17.45 4.79
CA ASP A 98 5.61 -16.85 3.46
C ASP A 98 6.96 -16.19 3.11
N MET A 99 7.79 -16.92 2.36
CA MET A 99 9.14 -16.48 1.99
C MET A 99 9.10 -15.24 1.10
N ASN A 100 8.11 -15.08 0.22
CA ASN A 100 8.00 -13.90 -0.63
C ASN A 100 7.77 -12.63 0.20
N ARG A 101 6.87 -12.72 1.17
CA ARG A 101 6.60 -11.62 2.11
C ARG A 101 7.81 -11.32 2.99
N LEU A 102 8.49 -12.36 3.47
CA LEU A 102 9.72 -12.22 4.26
C LEU A 102 10.81 -11.51 3.47
N HIS A 103 11.09 -11.95 2.24
CA HIS A 103 12.08 -11.35 1.36
C HIS A 103 11.80 -9.85 1.11
N LYS A 104 10.58 -9.50 0.75
CA LYS A 104 10.16 -8.09 0.56
C LYS A 104 10.38 -7.24 1.84
N LEU A 105 10.02 -7.79 3.01
CA LEU A 105 10.19 -7.08 4.28
C LEU A 105 11.67 -6.84 4.60
N LEU A 106 12.52 -7.84 4.44
CA LEU A 106 13.94 -7.75 4.78
C LEU A 106 14.70 -6.85 3.79
N GLU A 107 14.36 -6.91 2.52
CA GLU A 107 14.88 -6.02 1.49
C GLU A 107 14.55 -4.56 1.83
N ALA A 108 13.28 -4.25 2.09
CA ALA A 108 12.85 -2.92 2.51
C ALA A 108 13.62 -2.42 3.75
N LYS A 109 13.82 -3.28 4.77
CA LYS A 109 14.61 -2.90 5.96
C LYS A 109 16.05 -2.54 5.62
N SER A 110 16.70 -3.29 4.72
CA SER A 110 18.08 -3.03 4.33
C SER A 110 18.24 -1.75 3.50
N ILE A 111 17.22 -1.41 2.70
CA ILE A 111 17.18 -0.18 1.90
C ILE A 111 16.97 1.04 2.80
N LEU A 112 15.99 0.96 3.71
CA LEU A 112 15.62 2.05 4.62
C LEU A 112 16.66 2.32 5.71
N LYS A 113 17.59 1.39 5.92
CA LYS A 113 18.72 1.52 6.86
C LYS A 113 20.03 1.15 6.14
N PRO A 114 20.65 2.10 5.42
CA PRO A 114 21.92 1.87 4.75
C PRO A 114 22.97 1.29 5.70
N GLY A 115 23.72 0.30 5.21
CA GLY A 115 24.73 -0.42 5.99
C GLY A 115 24.21 -1.57 6.87
N LEU A 116 22.87 -1.73 6.98
CA LEU A 116 22.31 -2.90 7.63
C LEU A 116 22.49 -4.13 6.73
N LYS A 117 23.20 -5.14 7.24
CA LYS A 117 23.40 -6.42 6.56
C LYS A 117 22.47 -7.48 7.14
N ILE A 118 21.61 -8.03 6.29
CA ILE A 118 20.66 -9.08 6.64
C ILE A 118 20.99 -10.32 5.81
N LYS A 119 21.14 -11.47 6.48
CA LYS A 119 21.41 -12.75 5.84
C LYS A 119 20.28 -13.72 6.13
N ILE A 120 19.82 -14.42 5.10
CA ILE A 120 18.88 -15.54 5.22
C ILE A 120 19.67 -16.82 5.00
N PHE A 121 19.44 -17.79 5.88
CA PHE A 121 20.00 -19.14 5.76
C PHE A 121 18.88 -20.16 5.81
N ASP A 122 18.84 -21.04 4.84
CA ASP A 122 18.06 -22.26 4.93
C ASP A 122 18.89 -23.33 5.64
N LEU A 123 18.52 -23.62 6.87
CA LEU A 123 19.23 -24.62 7.70
C LEU A 123 19.02 -26.05 7.21
N LYS A 124 17.92 -26.33 6.48
CA LYS A 124 17.66 -27.66 5.91
C LYS A 124 18.69 -28.00 4.83
N TYR A 125 19.00 -27.02 3.98
CA TYR A 125 19.98 -27.19 2.90
C TYR A 125 21.36 -26.66 3.26
N ARG A 126 21.54 -26.10 4.46
CA ARG A 126 22.78 -25.49 4.95
C ARG A 126 23.39 -24.48 3.96
N LYS A 127 22.54 -23.73 3.27
CA LYS A 127 22.91 -22.79 2.23
C LYS A 127 22.49 -21.38 2.62
N GLU A 128 23.39 -20.41 2.39
CA GLU A 128 23.03 -19.00 2.40
C GLU A 128 22.10 -18.75 1.19
N GLU A 129 20.85 -18.39 1.48
CA GLU A 129 19.83 -18.19 0.44
C GLU A 129 19.98 -16.81 -0.19
N LYS A 130 20.05 -15.77 0.65
CA LYS A 130 20.14 -14.39 0.17
C LYS A 130 20.76 -13.46 1.22
N VAL A 131 21.56 -12.49 0.74
CA VAL A 131 22.10 -11.39 1.56
C VAL A 131 21.52 -10.08 1.05
N TYR A 132 20.95 -9.31 1.96
CA TYR A 132 20.52 -7.94 1.72
C TYR A 132 21.49 -7.00 2.41
N CYS A 133 22.08 -6.08 1.65
CA CYS A 133 22.95 -5.04 2.17
C CYS A 133 22.96 -3.91 1.13
N HIS A 134 22.23 -2.84 1.40
CA HIS A 134 22.19 -1.68 0.53
C HIS A 134 22.98 -0.54 1.16
N SER A 135 23.86 0.07 0.38
CA SER A 135 24.65 1.23 0.77
C SER A 135 24.30 2.49 -0.02
N GLY A 136 23.46 2.35 -1.05
CA GLY A 136 23.00 3.45 -1.90
C GLY A 136 21.81 4.20 -1.30
N SER A 137 21.50 5.34 -1.89
CA SER A 137 20.35 6.17 -1.59
C SER A 137 19.04 5.59 -2.15
N LEU A 138 17.89 6.07 -1.67
CA LEU A 138 16.57 5.59 -2.10
C LEU A 138 16.31 5.82 -3.59
N ASP A 139 16.78 6.93 -4.15
CA ASP A 139 16.67 7.24 -5.57
C ASP A 139 17.44 6.24 -6.45
N THR A 140 18.64 5.87 -6.03
CA THR A 140 19.44 4.83 -6.69
C THR A 140 18.73 3.48 -6.66
N TYR A 141 18.11 3.14 -5.53
CA TYR A 141 17.34 1.91 -5.43
C TYR A 141 16.09 1.94 -6.32
N LEU A 142 15.32 3.03 -6.30
CA LEU A 142 14.13 3.17 -7.15
C LEU A 142 14.50 3.06 -8.63
N LYS A 143 15.57 3.74 -9.06
CA LYS A 143 16.10 3.68 -10.43
C LYS A 143 16.45 2.25 -10.83
N ASN A 144 17.17 1.53 -9.98
CA ASN A 144 17.56 0.15 -10.25
C ASN A 144 16.39 -0.82 -10.29
N SER A 145 15.35 -0.56 -9.52
CA SER A 145 14.12 -1.37 -9.49
C SER A 145 13.27 -1.16 -10.77
N LEU A 146 13.44 -0.02 -11.43
CA LEU A 146 12.74 0.37 -12.66
C LEU A 146 13.69 0.43 -13.88
N LYS A 147 14.76 -0.36 -13.88
CA LYS A 147 15.87 -0.28 -14.86
C LYS A 147 15.44 -0.46 -16.32
N ASP A 148 14.33 -1.16 -16.56
CA ASP A 148 13.83 -1.46 -17.89
C ASP A 148 12.76 -0.45 -18.35
N ILE A 149 12.55 0.62 -17.57
CA ILE A 149 11.57 1.68 -17.82
C ILE A 149 12.29 3.00 -18.04
N ASP A 150 11.88 3.76 -19.05
CA ASP A 150 12.42 5.11 -19.27
C ASP A 150 11.83 6.08 -18.23
N LEU A 151 12.70 6.57 -17.35
CA LEU A 151 12.33 7.40 -16.22
C LEU A 151 12.49 8.87 -16.51
N LEU A 152 11.56 9.66 -15.98
CA LEU A 152 11.58 11.12 -16.01
C LEU A 152 11.47 11.68 -14.58
N PRO A 153 12.49 12.32 -14.03
CA PRO A 153 13.85 12.44 -14.58
C PRO A 153 14.58 11.08 -14.58
N LYS A 154 15.62 10.95 -15.41
CA LYS A 154 16.47 9.74 -15.49
C LYS A 154 17.10 9.35 -14.15
N GLN A 155 17.39 10.32 -13.30
CA GLN A 155 17.70 10.13 -11.88
C GLN A 155 16.50 10.60 -11.07
N PRO A 156 15.80 9.71 -10.35
CA PRO A 156 14.63 10.08 -9.55
C PRO A 156 14.91 11.26 -8.62
N ILE A 157 13.93 12.12 -8.44
CA ILE A 157 14.03 13.27 -7.52
C ILE A 157 14.21 12.71 -6.11
N LEU A 158 15.23 13.19 -5.40
CA LEU A 158 15.44 12.87 -3.98
C LEU A 158 15.11 14.10 -3.15
N VAL A 159 14.25 13.92 -2.15
CA VAL A 159 13.91 14.95 -1.16
C VAL A 159 14.25 14.42 0.22
N GLU A 160 15.09 15.14 0.93
CA GLU A 160 15.46 14.86 2.31
C GLU A 160 15.09 16.03 3.21
N LEU A 161 14.41 15.75 4.29
CA LEU A 161 14.01 16.72 5.32
C LEU A 161 14.43 16.17 6.69
N ASP A 162 15.13 16.97 7.44
CA ASP A 162 15.47 16.71 8.84
C ASP A 162 15.00 17.89 9.69
N THR A 163 14.09 17.62 10.61
CA THR A 163 13.45 18.61 11.47
C THR A 163 13.42 18.11 12.92
N ASP A 164 12.98 18.98 13.81
CA ASP A 164 12.72 18.62 15.20
C ASP A 164 11.62 17.58 15.39
N GLN A 165 10.64 17.52 14.45
CA GLN A 165 9.46 16.67 14.55
C GLN A 165 9.57 15.39 13.73
N PHE A 166 10.28 15.39 12.60
CA PHE A 166 10.42 14.24 11.73
C PHE A 166 11.69 14.29 10.87
N GLU A 167 12.15 13.13 10.51
CA GLU A 167 13.11 12.90 9.43
C GLU A 167 12.36 12.25 8.26
N LEU A 168 12.52 12.76 7.05
CA LEU A 168 11.89 12.21 5.86
C LEU A 168 12.90 12.07 4.73
N THR A 169 12.82 10.94 4.04
CA THR A 169 13.46 10.72 2.76
C THR A 169 12.40 10.25 1.78
N SER A 170 12.27 10.94 0.67
CA SER A 170 11.36 10.55 -0.41
C SER A 170 12.08 10.62 -1.75
N THR A 171 11.78 9.67 -2.61
CA THR A 171 12.21 9.72 -4.02
C THR A 171 11.03 9.46 -4.92
N LEU A 172 11.00 10.13 -6.07
CA LEU A 172 9.91 10.01 -7.04
C LEU A 172 10.38 10.24 -8.47
N CYS A 173 9.71 9.61 -9.41
CA CYS A 173 9.89 9.78 -10.86
C CYS A 173 8.59 9.46 -11.61
N TRP A 174 8.53 9.91 -12.85
CA TRP A 174 7.44 9.62 -13.78
C TRP A 174 7.94 8.72 -14.90
N HIS A 175 7.02 8.10 -15.63
CA HIS A 175 7.30 7.33 -16.85
C HIS A 175 6.10 7.36 -17.80
N GLN A 176 6.33 7.24 -19.11
CA GLN A 176 5.26 7.39 -20.10
C GLN A 176 4.57 6.06 -20.44
N ASP A 177 5.31 4.99 -20.62
CA ASP A 177 4.86 3.81 -21.33
C ASP A 177 4.72 2.53 -20.50
N SER A 178 4.78 2.65 -19.17
CA SER A 178 4.66 1.48 -18.30
C SER A 178 3.47 1.57 -17.36
N ASN A 179 2.78 0.44 -17.17
CA ASN A 179 1.77 0.29 -16.12
C ASN A 179 2.40 -0.19 -14.80
N GLU A 180 3.71 -0.47 -14.79
CA GLU A 180 4.43 -0.87 -13.59
C GLU A 180 4.81 0.37 -12.79
N THR A 181 4.22 0.50 -11.61
CA THR A 181 4.55 1.57 -10.66
C THR A 181 4.98 0.99 -9.34
N ILE A 182 5.97 1.60 -8.70
CA ILE A 182 6.38 1.33 -7.33
C ILE A 182 5.88 2.48 -6.46
N GLN A 183 4.97 2.22 -5.54
CA GLN A 183 4.39 3.23 -4.66
C GLN A 183 4.41 2.73 -3.22
N ASP A 184 5.59 2.76 -2.60
CA ASP A 184 5.81 2.25 -1.27
C ASP A 184 6.03 3.36 -0.24
N SER A 185 5.45 3.18 0.94
CA SER A 185 5.61 4.13 2.04
C SER A 185 5.88 3.44 3.37
N TYR A 186 6.67 4.12 4.20
CA TYR A 186 7.15 3.58 5.47
C TYR A 186 7.14 4.63 6.57
N VAL A 187 6.75 4.22 7.76
CA VAL A 187 6.83 5.03 8.99
C VAL A 187 7.65 4.28 10.03
N ASN A 188 8.75 4.88 10.49
CA ASN A 188 9.69 4.24 11.42
C ASN A 188 10.09 2.83 10.95
N LEU A 189 10.40 2.68 9.67
CA LEU A 189 10.74 1.44 8.98
C LEU A 189 9.59 0.41 8.88
N ILE A 190 8.36 0.76 9.23
CA ILE A 190 7.18 -0.11 9.08
C ILE A 190 6.50 0.22 7.75
N PRO A 191 6.21 -0.76 6.90
CA PRO A 191 5.47 -0.53 5.67
C PRO A 191 4.03 -0.09 5.98
N THR A 192 3.56 0.94 5.26
CA THR A 192 2.21 1.47 5.39
C THR A 192 1.45 1.27 4.08
N SER A 193 0.98 0.03 3.87
CA SER A 193 0.31 -0.38 2.62
C SER A 193 -0.91 0.47 2.26
N ASP A 194 -1.61 0.97 3.28
CA ASP A 194 -2.80 1.80 3.12
C ASP A 194 -2.48 3.30 3.19
N GLY A 195 -1.18 3.64 3.16
CA GLY A 195 -0.69 5.01 3.18
C GLY A 195 -0.98 5.74 4.49
N GLY A 196 -1.62 6.89 4.39
CA GLY A 196 -1.99 7.76 5.52
C GLY A 196 -1.52 9.19 5.35
N THR A 197 -1.43 9.95 6.45
CA THR A 197 -1.14 11.38 6.44
C THR A 197 0.12 11.74 5.63
N HIS A 198 1.21 10.98 5.78
CA HIS A 198 2.47 11.24 5.07
C HIS A 198 2.36 11.06 3.55
N VAL A 199 1.64 10.03 3.09
CA VAL A 199 1.37 9.82 1.66
C VAL A 199 0.47 10.90 1.11
N ASN A 200 -0.57 11.28 1.85
CA ASN A 200 -1.48 12.36 1.45
C ASN A 200 -0.74 13.69 1.35
N SER A 201 0.16 13.97 2.30
CA SER A 201 1.00 15.17 2.27
C SER A 201 1.93 15.20 1.06
N LEU A 202 2.58 14.08 0.72
CA LEU A 202 3.39 13.96 -0.50
C LEU A 202 2.53 14.19 -1.74
N LYS A 203 1.37 13.54 -1.80
CA LYS A 203 0.45 13.67 -2.94
C LYS A 203 -0.04 15.10 -3.12
N SER A 204 -0.40 15.79 -2.04
CA SER A 204 -0.80 17.21 -2.10
C SER A 204 0.36 18.08 -2.54
N ALA A 205 1.53 17.96 -1.91
CA ALA A 205 2.70 18.76 -2.23
C ALA A 205 3.10 18.65 -3.71
N VAL A 206 3.23 17.43 -4.23
CA VAL A 206 3.57 17.19 -5.65
C VAL A 206 2.51 17.77 -6.58
N THR A 207 1.23 17.55 -6.27
CA THR A 207 0.12 18.04 -7.10
C THR A 207 0.10 19.56 -7.15
N ASP A 208 0.27 20.22 -6.00
CA ASP A 208 0.21 21.67 -5.89
C ASP A 208 1.44 22.31 -6.54
N SER A 209 2.65 21.76 -6.33
CA SER A 209 3.88 22.24 -6.96
C SER A 209 3.83 22.14 -8.48
N ILE A 210 3.35 21.04 -9.05
CA ILE A 210 3.22 20.86 -10.51
C ILE A 210 2.17 21.84 -11.06
N ARG A 211 1.03 22.01 -10.40
CA ARG A 211 -0.01 22.96 -10.85
C ARG A 211 0.48 24.41 -10.81
N GLU A 212 1.24 24.77 -9.79
CA GLU A 212 1.82 26.12 -9.67
C GLU A 212 2.87 26.35 -10.75
N PHE A 213 3.75 25.38 -10.99
CA PHE A 213 4.70 25.43 -12.10
C PHE A 213 4.00 25.58 -13.46
N MET A 214 2.95 24.76 -13.71
CA MET A 214 2.16 24.86 -14.94
C MET A 214 1.51 26.23 -15.12
N THR A 215 1.04 26.83 -14.03
CA THR A 215 0.39 28.15 -14.05
C THR A 215 1.39 29.26 -14.33
N SER A 216 2.53 29.26 -13.64
CA SER A 216 3.59 30.28 -13.80
C SER A 216 4.23 30.25 -15.19
N HIS A 217 4.38 29.04 -15.77
CA HIS A 217 4.95 28.86 -17.13
C HIS A 217 3.89 28.82 -18.24
N LYS A 218 2.59 29.06 -17.92
CA LYS A 218 1.46 29.09 -18.89
C LYS A 218 1.31 27.81 -19.70
N LEU A 219 1.63 26.66 -19.10
CA LEU A 219 1.59 25.35 -19.78
C LEU A 219 0.21 24.73 -19.84
N THR A 220 -0.74 25.20 -19.04
CA THR A 220 -2.08 24.61 -18.97
C THR A 220 -2.89 24.91 -20.25
N PRO A 221 -3.30 23.87 -21.01
CA PRO A 221 -4.10 24.08 -22.22
C PRO A 221 -5.48 24.68 -21.88
N LYS A 222 -6.02 25.50 -22.78
CA LYS A 222 -7.37 26.04 -22.65
C LYS A 222 -8.38 24.88 -22.50
N ASN A 223 -9.28 24.98 -21.52
CA ASN A 223 -10.32 24.00 -21.22
C ASN A 223 -9.85 22.62 -20.69
N THR A 224 -8.60 22.49 -20.24
CA THR A 224 -8.10 21.27 -19.63
C THR A 224 -7.94 21.48 -18.12
N LYS A 225 -8.69 20.72 -17.31
CA LYS A 225 -8.55 20.71 -15.85
C LYS A 225 -7.69 19.52 -15.45
N ILE A 226 -6.51 19.80 -14.88
CA ILE A 226 -5.62 18.78 -14.32
C ILE A 226 -6.11 18.38 -12.93
N ILE A 227 -6.38 17.10 -12.74
CA ILE A 227 -6.71 16.51 -11.43
C ILE A 227 -5.51 15.73 -10.88
N PRO A 228 -5.47 15.42 -9.56
CA PRO A 228 -4.35 14.68 -8.97
C PRO A 228 -4.02 13.38 -9.71
N ASP A 229 -5.02 12.62 -10.12
CA ASP A 229 -4.83 11.33 -10.81
C ASP A 229 -4.10 11.48 -12.16
N ASP A 230 -4.23 12.62 -12.85
CA ASP A 230 -3.50 12.86 -14.09
C ASP A 230 -1.99 12.97 -13.85
N ILE A 231 -1.58 13.44 -12.67
CA ILE A 231 -0.19 13.57 -12.24
C ILE A 231 0.33 12.22 -11.72
N TRP A 232 -0.49 11.50 -10.93
CA TRP A 232 -0.07 10.32 -10.19
C TRP A 232 -0.18 9.00 -10.96
N LYS A 233 -0.86 8.97 -12.10
CA LYS A 233 -1.09 7.76 -12.90
C LYS A 233 0.21 7.03 -13.27
N ASN A 234 1.23 7.79 -13.63
CA ASN A 234 2.52 7.27 -14.10
C ASN A 234 3.66 7.62 -13.14
N THR A 235 3.38 7.72 -11.83
CA THR A 235 4.36 8.11 -10.83
C THR A 235 4.77 6.92 -9.99
N SER A 236 6.09 6.70 -9.88
CA SER A 236 6.68 5.81 -8.89
C SER A 236 7.33 6.61 -7.78
N TYR A 237 7.17 6.16 -6.54
CA TYR A 237 7.80 6.80 -5.38
C TYR A 237 8.13 5.81 -4.28
N LEU A 238 9.15 6.16 -3.49
CA LEU A 238 9.41 5.59 -2.17
C LEU A 238 9.38 6.72 -1.16
N LEU A 239 8.68 6.52 -0.06
CA LEU A 239 8.53 7.51 1.01
C LEU A 239 8.83 6.88 2.36
N SER A 240 9.84 7.38 3.05
CA SER A 240 10.19 6.97 4.42
C SER A 240 10.17 8.14 5.35
N ILE A 241 9.36 8.06 6.39
CA ILE A 241 9.32 9.07 7.45
C ILE A 241 9.62 8.45 8.81
N LYS A 242 10.36 9.17 9.65
CA LYS A 242 10.60 8.82 11.05
C LYS A 242 9.99 9.91 11.92
N ILE A 243 9.12 9.52 12.84
CA ILE A 243 8.45 10.40 13.80
C ILE A 243 8.46 9.79 15.20
N SER A 244 8.46 10.62 16.23
CA SER A 244 8.64 10.17 17.62
C SER A 244 7.45 9.37 18.14
N ASP A 245 6.23 9.77 17.80
CA ASP A 245 4.99 9.15 18.30
C ASP A 245 3.98 8.97 17.16
N PRO A 246 4.18 7.95 16.30
CA PRO A 246 3.27 7.69 15.20
C PRO A 246 1.95 7.10 15.70
N GLN A 247 0.84 7.70 15.30
CA GLN A 247 -0.49 7.16 15.50
C GLN A 247 -0.92 6.37 14.26
N PHE A 248 -1.23 5.08 14.43
CA PHE A 248 -1.66 4.21 13.33
C PHE A 248 -3.12 3.81 13.50
N ILE A 249 -3.76 3.47 12.38
CA ILE A 249 -5.04 2.78 12.39
C ILE A 249 -4.79 1.29 12.59
N GLY A 250 -5.24 0.76 13.74
CA GLY A 250 -5.14 -0.66 14.07
C GLY A 250 -3.73 -1.16 14.42
N GLN A 251 -3.66 -2.40 14.86
CA GLN A 251 -2.41 -3.04 15.30
C GLN A 251 -1.49 -3.44 14.15
N THR A 252 -2.01 -3.64 12.95
CA THR A 252 -1.23 -3.96 11.74
C THR A 252 -0.38 -2.78 11.25
N LYS A 253 -0.70 -1.56 11.70
CA LYS A 253 0.04 -0.32 11.39
C LYS A 253 0.10 0.02 9.89
N ASN A 254 -0.86 -0.44 9.11
CA ASN A 254 -0.88 -0.26 7.67
C ASN A 254 -1.14 1.20 7.25
N LYS A 255 -1.69 2.03 8.12
CA LYS A 255 -2.05 3.42 7.80
C LYS A 255 -1.66 4.38 8.92
N LEU A 256 -0.93 5.45 8.58
CA LEU A 256 -0.60 6.52 9.51
C LEU A 256 -1.77 7.49 9.65
N GLN A 257 -2.15 7.79 10.91
CA GLN A 257 -3.23 8.73 11.24
C GLN A 257 -2.76 10.04 11.85
N SER A 258 -1.48 10.21 12.17
CA SER A 258 -0.92 11.42 12.80
C SER A 258 -1.21 12.67 11.97
N THR A 259 -2.29 13.39 12.28
CA THR A 259 -2.71 14.61 11.54
C THR A 259 -1.86 15.84 11.89
N SER A 260 -1.26 15.85 13.07
CA SER A 260 -0.47 16.98 13.59
C SER A 260 0.73 17.37 12.71
N ILE A 261 1.30 16.40 11.98
CA ILE A 261 2.45 16.66 11.10
C ILE A 261 2.04 17.04 9.67
N GLY A 262 0.78 16.83 9.30
CA GLY A 262 0.33 16.85 7.89
C GLY A 262 0.57 18.17 7.18
N SER A 263 0.13 19.28 7.76
CA SER A 263 0.29 20.62 7.14
C SER A 263 1.76 21.01 6.99
N ARG A 264 2.55 20.84 8.06
CA ARG A 264 3.99 21.16 8.06
C ARG A 264 4.74 20.31 7.04
N LEU A 265 4.42 19.03 6.99
CA LEU A 265 5.02 18.09 6.03
C LEU A 265 4.68 18.48 4.59
N THR A 266 3.43 18.82 4.31
CA THR A 266 2.98 19.28 2.98
C THR A 266 3.73 20.53 2.56
N THR A 267 3.83 21.54 3.44
CA THR A 267 4.52 22.79 3.14
C THR A 267 6.00 22.56 2.82
N GLN A 268 6.72 21.84 3.68
CA GLN A 268 8.16 21.61 3.49
C GLN A 268 8.47 20.74 2.25
N LEU A 269 7.62 19.75 1.95
CA LEU A 269 7.73 18.98 0.70
C LEU A 269 7.49 19.87 -0.52
N LYS A 270 6.47 20.74 -0.45
CA LYS A 270 6.12 21.68 -1.51
C LYS A 270 7.29 22.63 -1.80
N ASP A 271 7.86 23.25 -0.78
CA ASP A 271 9.00 24.18 -0.92
C ASP A 271 10.20 23.51 -1.63
N ARG A 272 10.52 22.28 -1.26
CA ARG A 272 11.62 21.51 -1.90
C ARG A 272 11.32 21.12 -3.34
N LEU A 273 10.09 20.70 -3.61
CA LEU A 273 9.66 20.31 -4.95
C LEU A 273 9.58 21.51 -5.89
N GLU A 274 9.07 22.64 -5.44
CA GLU A 274 9.03 23.88 -6.23
C GLU A 274 10.43 24.37 -6.58
N LEU A 275 11.36 24.33 -5.62
CA LEU A 275 12.75 24.67 -5.88
C LEU A 275 13.36 23.74 -6.92
N TRP A 276 13.09 22.43 -6.80
CA TRP A 276 13.60 21.44 -7.76
C TRP A 276 13.01 21.66 -9.15
N LEU A 277 11.70 21.86 -9.26
CA LEU A 277 11.00 22.06 -10.53
C LEU A 277 11.53 23.32 -11.27
N ASN A 278 11.73 24.41 -10.54
CA ASN A 278 12.25 25.65 -11.13
C ASN A 278 13.72 25.55 -11.55
N ASN A 279 14.52 24.75 -10.83
CA ASN A 279 15.92 24.53 -11.20
C ASN A 279 16.09 23.56 -12.37
N HIS A 280 15.05 22.79 -12.74
CA HIS A 280 15.08 21.80 -13.81
C HIS A 280 13.92 22.01 -14.79
N SER A 281 13.76 23.25 -15.29
CA SER A 281 12.59 23.69 -16.05
C SER A 281 12.25 22.79 -17.24
N GLU A 282 13.22 22.37 -18.04
CA GLU A 282 13.02 21.50 -19.21
C GLU A 282 12.40 20.17 -18.80
N ILE A 283 12.96 19.51 -17.80
CA ILE A 283 12.44 18.22 -17.29
C ILE A 283 11.05 18.41 -16.66
N SER A 284 10.84 19.54 -15.99
CA SER A 284 9.56 19.88 -15.37
C SER A 284 8.46 20.11 -16.39
N GLU A 285 8.78 20.71 -17.54
CA GLU A 285 7.86 20.83 -18.68
C GLU A 285 7.48 19.46 -19.26
N GLU A 286 8.44 18.53 -19.36
CA GLU A 286 8.17 17.16 -19.80
C GLU A 286 7.24 16.43 -18.80
N ILE A 287 7.47 16.57 -17.48
CA ILE A 287 6.59 16.03 -16.43
C ILE A 287 5.18 16.61 -16.57
N CYS A 288 5.07 17.92 -16.78
CA CYS A 288 3.78 18.57 -17.03
C CYS A 288 3.10 18.04 -18.29
N SER A 289 3.85 17.73 -19.35
CA SER A 289 3.33 17.16 -20.59
C SER A 289 2.71 15.77 -20.39
N ILE A 290 3.28 14.95 -19.51
CA ILE A 290 2.68 13.66 -19.10
C ILE A 290 1.32 13.90 -18.44
N ALA A 291 1.25 14.83 -17.47
CA ALA A 291 0.00 15.14 -16.77
C ALA A 291 -1.07 15.71 -17.72
N ILE A 292 -0.68 16.56 -18.67
CA ILE A 292 -1.57 17.10 -19.70
C ILE A 292 -2.09 15.99 -20.61
N SER A 293 -1.21 15.09 -21.07
CA SER A 293 -1.58 13.94 -21.89
C SER A 293 -2.59 13.05 -21.18
N ASN A 294 -2.35 12.73 -19.90
CA ASN A 294 -3.28 11.96 -19.08
C ASN A 294 -4.65 12.65 -18.93
N ALA A 295 -4.67 13.97 -18.70
CA ALA A 295 -5.90 14.75 -18.63
C ALA A 295 -6.66 14.77 -19.97
N GLN A 296 -5.96 14.89 -21.10
CA GLN A 296 -6.53 14.83 -22.43
C GLN A 296 -7.10 13.44 -22.74
N MET A 297 -6.37 12.37 -22.43
CA MET A 297 -6.86 10.99 -22.56
C MET A 297 -8.12 10.79 -21.72
N ARG A 298 -8.12 11.21 -20.46
CA ARG A 298 -9.31 11.15 -19.58
C ARG A 298 -10.48 11.93 -20.18
N SER A 299 -10.23 13.10 -20.76
CA SER A 299 -11.26 13.96 -21.37
C SER A 299 -11.78 13.38 -22.68
N SER A 300 -10.96 12.67 -23.46
CA SER A 300 -11.37 12.01 -24.69
C SER A 300 -12.18 10.73 -24.43
N ILE A 301 -11.90 10.07 -23.28
CA ILE A 301 -12.66 8.90 -22.81
C ILE A 301 -13.95 9.35 -22.12
N ALA A 302 -13.98 10.56 -21.52
CA ALA A 302 -15.21 11.15 -20.99
C ALA A 302 -16.13 11.55 -22.18
N PRO A 303 -17.40 11.10 -22.20
CA PRO A 303 -18.29 11.42 -23.31
C PRO A 303 -18.44 12.96 -23.41
N LYS A 304 -17.94 13.52 -24.53
CA LYS A 304 -18.23 14.93 -24.88
C LYS A 304 -19.73 15.13 -24.85
N LYS A 305 -20.24 16.09 -24.08
CA LYS A 305 -21.60 16.58 -24.16
C LYS A 305 -21.78 17.21 -25.55
N THR A 306 -22.07 16.41 -26.56
CA THR A 306 -22.55 16.86 -27.89
C THR A 306 -23.98 16.45 -28.04
N LYS A 307 -24.78 17.40 -28.56
CA LYS A 307 -26.19 17.29 -28.89
C LYS A 307 -26.52 15.97 -29.57
N ALA A 308 -27.70 15.46 -29.25
CA ALA A 308 -28.27 14.19 -29.65
C ALA A 308 -27.94 13.74 -31.10
N THR A 309 -27.11 12.72 -31.19
CA THR A 309 -27.09 11.73 -32.24
C THR A 309 -26.87 10.38 -31.55
N THR A 310 -27.66 9.40 -31.96
CA THR A 310 -27.72 8.02 -31.46
C THR A 310 -26.31 7.45 -31.13
N LYS A 311 -25.90 7.51 -29.85
CA LYS A 311 -24.64 6.93 -29.40
C LYS A 311 -24.88 5.50 -28.93
N SER A 312 -24.13 4.55 -29.49
CA SER A 312 -23.97 3.22 -28.93
C SER A 312 -23.42 3.37 -27.50
N ILE A 313 -24.15 2.86 -26.51
CA ILE A 313 -23.75 2.81 -25.12
C ILE A 313 -22.54 1.87 -25.03
N ILE A 314 -21.40 2.37 -24.60
CA ILE A 314 -20.23 1.51 -24.32
C ILE A 314 -20.51 0.79 -22.98
N LEU A 315 -20.82 -0.48 -23.10
CA LEU A 315 -21.12 -1.34 -21.96
C LEU A 315 -19.85 -1.69 -21.18
N PRO A 316 -19.96 -1.94 -19.87
CA PRO A 316 -18.83 -2.39 -19.06
C PRO A 316 -18.19 -3.65 -19.65
N SER A 317 -16.86 -3.70 -19.70
CA SER A 317 -16.11 -4.83 -20.29
C SER A 317 -16.36 -6.16 -19.59
N ARG A 318 -16.87 -6.11 -18.35
CA ARG A 318 -17.21 -7.30 -17.56
C ARG A 318 -18.61 -7.82 -17.81
N LEU A 319 -19.49 -7.00 -18.38
CA LEU A 319 -20.84 -7.42 -18.70
C LEU A 319 -20.77 -8.49 -19.79
N SER A 320 -21.28 -9.66 -19.48
CA SER A 320 -21.59 -10.67 -20.47
C SER A 320 -23.05 -10.52 -20.86
N ASP A 321 -23.30 -9.72 -21.88
CA ASP A 321 -24.63 -9.32 -22.31
C ASP A 321 -25.41 -10.47 -22.96
N CYS A 322 -26.75 -10.34 -23.03
CA CYS A 322 -27.61 -11.24 -23.76
C CYS A 322 -27.79 -10.76 -25.21
N SER A 323 -28.27 -11.65 -26.08
CA SER A 323 -28.46 -11.39 -27.51
C SER A 323 -29.78 -10.65 -27.81
N SER A 324 -30.80 -10.84 -26.96
CA SER A 324 -32.09 -10.22 -27.10
C SER A 324 -32.03 -8.71 -26.83
N LYS A 325 -32.82 -7.92 -27.59
CA LYS A 325 -32.99 -6.50 -27.37
C LYS A 325 -34.33 -6.18 -26.68
N ASP A 326 -35.12 -7.19 -26.36
CA ASP A 326 -36.39 -7.04 -25.68
C ASP A 326 -36.17 -6.97 -24.17
N ALA A 327 -36.22 -5.76 -23.63
CA ALA A 327 -36.00 -5.54 -22.20
C ALA A 327 -36.99 -6.32 -21.32
N SER A 328 -38.21 -6.57 -21.79
CA SER A 328 -39.24 -7.27 -21.02
C SER A 328 -38.93 -8.75 -20.80
N ALA A 329 -38.14 -9.36 -21.67
CA ALA A 329 -37.71 -10.74 -21.58
C ALA A 329 -36.32 -10.87 -20.92
N ASN A 330 -35.55 -9.77 -20.84
CA ASN A 330 -34.16 -9.82 -20.42
C ASN A 330 -34.01 -9.79 -18.90
N GLU A 331 -33.01 -10.56 -18.40
CA GLU A 331 -32.66 -10.68 -17.01
C GLU A 331 -31.17 -10.32 -16.81
N LEU A 332 -30.86 -9.48 -15.81
CA LEU A 332 -29.49 -9.18 -15.40
C LEU A 332 -29.18 -9.85 -14.06
N PHE A 333 -28.14 -10.65 -14.03
CA PHE A 333 -27.62 -11.28 -12.83
C PHE A 333 -26.39 -10.52 -12.35
N LEU A 334 -26.48 -9.90 -11.18
CA LEU A 334 -25.36 -9.32 -10.44
C LEU A 334 -24.77 -10.41 -9.57
N VAL A 335 -23.50 -10.77 -9.79
CA VAL A 335 -22.86 -11.92 -9.17
C VAL A 335 -21.66 -11.48 -8.37
N GLU A 336 -21.47 -12.02 -7.16
CA GLU A 336 -20.32 -11.71 -6.32
C GLU A 336 -19.05 -12.37 -6.86
N GLY A 337 -18.11 -11.53 -7.31
CA GLY A 337 -16.77 -11.94 -7.73
C GLY A 337 -16.67 -12.60 -9.12
N ASP A 338 -15.44 -12.63 -9.63
CA ASP A 338 -15.14 -13.15 -10.96
C ASP A 338 -15.27 -14.70 -11.04
N SER A 339 -15.07 -15.42 -9.92
CA SER A 339 -15.18 -16.89 -9.88
C SER A 339 -16.63 -17.34 -10.07
N ALA A 340 -17.57 -16.80 -9.29
CA ALA A 340 -18.98 -17.11 -9.44
C ALA A 340 -19.51 -16.58 -10.79
N GLY A 341 -19.01 -15.41 -11.23
CA GLY A 341 -19.28 -14.86 -12.56
C GLY A 341 -18.88 -15.80 -13.71
N GLY A 342 -17.77 -16.54 -13.58
CA GLY A 342 -17.33 -17.55 -14.54
C GLY A 342 -18.33 -18.70 -14.69
N SER A 343 -18.76 -19.27 -13.57
CA SER A 343 -19.77 -20.35 -13.54
C SER A 343 -21.13 -19.90 -14.05
N ALA A 344 -21.58 -18.71 -13.63
CA ALA A 344 -22.84 -18.13 -14.08
C ALA A 344 -22.84 -17.86 -15.58
N LYS A 345 -21.72 -17.39 -16.16
CA LYS A 345 -21.57 -17.21 -17.62
C LYS A 345 -21.69 -18.50 -18.41
N GLN A 346 -21.26 -19.64 -17.85
CA GLN A 346 -21.38 -20.92 -18.51
C GLN A 346 -22.81 -21.48 -18.44
N ALA A 347 -23.49 -21.27 -17.30
CA ALA A 347 -24.82 -21.83 -17.03
C ALA A 347 -25.99 -21.02 -17.63
N ARG A 348 -25.78 -19.72 -17.98
CA ARG A 348 -26.85 -18.81 -18.42
C ARG A 348 -27.45 -19.16 -19.77
N ASP A 349 -28.69 -18.82 -20.00
CA ASP A 349 -29.22 -18.71 -21.34
C ASP A 349 -28.75 -17.39 -21.99
N ARG A 350 -27.92 -17.51 -23.03
CA ARG A 350 -27.31 -16.38 -23.73
C ARG A 350 -28.32 -15.52 -24.51
N ASN A 351 -29.51 -16.00 -24.73
CA ASN A 351 -30.51 -15.26 -25.49
C ASN A 351 -31.07 -14.10 -24.68
N PHE A 352 -31.38 -14.32 -23.39
CA PHE A 352 -32.06 -13.31 -22.57
C PHE A 352 -31.41 -13.07 -21.17
N GLN A 353 -30.38 -13.85 -20.77
CA GLN A 353 -29.70 -13.69 -19.49
C GLN A 353 -28.33 -13.03 -19.66
N ALA A 354 -28.11 -11.93 -18.94
CA ALA A 354 -26.85 -11.21 -18.85
C ALA A 354 -26.23 -11.39 -17.47
N ILE A 355 -24.88 -11.45 -17.41
CA ILE A 355 -24.13 -11.59 -16.16
C ILE A 355 -23.18 -10.41 -16.00
N LEU A 356 -23.24 -9.74 -14.83
CA LEU A 356 -22.31 -8.72 -14.42
C LEU A 356 -21.63 -9.12 -13.10
N PRO A 357 -20.37 -9.59 -13.12
CA PRO A 357 -19.62 -9.82 -11.90
C PRO A 357 -19.25 -8.50 -11.23
N LEU A 358 -19.52 -8.39 -9.94
CA LEU A 358 -19.12 -7.26 -9.09
C LEU A 358 -17.79 -7.60 -8.40
N ARG A 359 -16.86 -6.64 -8.33
CA ARG A 359 -15.52 -6.89 -7.81
C ARG A 359 -15.32 -6.28 -6.44
N GLY A 360 -14.93 -7.12 -5.47
CA GLY A 360 -14.61 -6.69 -4.11
C GLY A 360 -15.82 -6.35 -3.26
N LYS A 361 -15.59 -5.85 -2.05
CA LYS A 361 -16.64 -5.36 -1.17
C LYS A 361 -17.29 -4.12 -1.78
N ILE A 362 -18.57 -4.20 -2.05
CA ILE A 362 -19.37 -3.07 -2.56
C ILE A 362 -19.43 -1.99 -1.49
N LEU A 363 -19.39 -0.72 -1.92
CA LEU A 363 -19.51 0.43 -1.06
C LEU A 363 -20.81 0.35 -0.23
N ASN A 364 -20.70 0.46 1.09
CA ASN A 364 -21.88 0.60 1.94
C ASN A 364 -22.55 1.96 1.67
N THR A 365 -23.66 1.94 0.94
CA THR A 365 -24.35 3.16 0.51
C THR A 365 -25.09 3.88 1.64
N TRP A 366 -25.28 3.25 2.80
CA TRP A 366 -25.90 3.87 3.97
C TRP A 366 -24.98 4.87 4.69
N GLU A 367 -23.67 4.68 4.57
CA GLU A 367 -22.66 5.46 5.30
C GLU A 367 -21.99 6.55 4.46
N VAL A 368 -22.38 6.69 3.19
CA VAL A 368 -21.72 7.63 2.29
C VAL A 368 -22.70 8.56 1.60
N SER A 369 -22.22 9.76 1.24
CA SER A 369 -23.00 10.75 0.50
C SER A 369 -23.38 10.26 -0.90
N SER A 370 -24.53 10.75 -1.42
CA SER A 370 -25.01 10.43 -2.77
C SER A 370 -23.97 10.71 -3.85
N THR A 371 -23.11 11.70 -3.68
CA THR A 371 -22.01 12.02 -4.59
C THR A 371 -20.99 10.90 -4.66
N LYS A 372 -20.60 10.34 -3.51
CA LYS A 372 -19.65 9.21 -3.44
C LYS A 372 -20.26 7.92 -4.02
N ILE A 373 -21.56 7.71 -3.86
CA ILE A 373 -22.28 6.58 -4.48
C ILE A 373 -22.15 6.65 -5.99
N LEU A 374 -22.39 7.83 -6.59
CA LEU A 374 -22.31 8.03 -8.03
C LEU A 374 -20.88 7.98 -8.59
N GLU A 375 -19.87 8.17 -7.75
CA GLU A 375 -18.45 8.04 -8.09
C GLU A 375 -17.96 6.58 -8.05
N SER A 376 -18.70 5.68 -7.40
CA SER A 376 -18.33 4.25 -7.34
C SER A 376 -18.38 3.63 -8.74
N LYS A 377 -17.31 2.95 -9.11
CA LYS A 377 -17.21 2.26 -10.41
C LYS A 377 -18.25 1.15 -10.54
N GLU A 378 -18.52 0.45 -9.47
CA GLU A 378 -19.52 -0.62 -9.42
C GLU A 378 -20.91 -0.08 -9.67
N VAL A 379 -21.28 1.06 -9.05
CA VAL A 379 -22.56 1.74 -9.26
C VAL A 379 -22.67 2.25 -10.71
N GLN A 380 -21.58 2.79 -11.26
CA GLN A 380 -21.53 3.24 -12.66
C GLN A 380 -21.67 2.06 -13.63
N ASP A 381 -21.00 0.95 -13.38
CA ASP A 381 -21.07 -0.27 -14.19
C ASP A 381 -22.49 -0.87 -14.16
N ILE A 382 -23.12 -0.93 -12.98
CA ILE A 382 -24.53 -1.36 -12.82
C ILE A 382 -25.45 -0.41 -13.60
N SER A 383 -25.36 0.90 -13.38
CA SER A 383 -26.21 1.91 -14.04
C SER A 383 -26.08 1.87 -15.56
N THR A 384 -24.85 1.74 -16.06
CA THR A 384 -24.59 1.64 -17.50
C THR A 384 -25.13 0.34 -18.08
N SER A 385 -25.02 -0.77 -17.35
CA SER A 385 -25.56 -2.07 -17.76
C SER A 385 -27.08 -2.06 -17.81
N ILE A 386 -27.74 -1.48 -16.80
CA ILE A 386 -29.20 -1.36 -16.73
C ILE A 386 -29.74 -0.36 -17.77
N GLY A 387 -28.96 0.68 -18.11
CA GLY A 387 -29.33 1.74 -19.01
C GLY A 387 -30.04 2.94 -18.37
N VAL A 388 -30.13 2.96 -17.03
CA VAL A 388 -30.78 4.01 -16.21
C VAL A 388 -29.84 4.48 -15.11
N LYS A 389 -29.78 5.80 -14.87
CA LYS A 389 -28.95 6.36 -13.81
C LYS A 389 -29.71 6.42 -12.49
N PRO A 390 -29.01 6.32 -11.35
CA PRO A 390 -29.64 6.50 -10.04
C PRO A 390 -30.35 7.84 -9.95
N GLY A 391 -31.65 7.82 -9.55
CA GLY A 391 -32.50 9.00 -9.43
C GLY A 391 -33.16 9.47 -10.72
N GLU A 392 -32.94 8.82 -11.87
CA GLU A 392 -33.69 9.08 -13.10
C GLU A 392 -35.08 8.40 -13.05
N SER A 393 -36.12 9.15 -13.42
CA SER A 393 -37.51 8.64 -13.51
C SER A 393 -37.83 8.07 -14.89
N ASP A 394 -36.99 8.37 -15.89
CA ASP A 394 -37.17 7.90 -17.27
C ASP A 394 -36.58 6.50 -17.44
N LEU A 395 -37.48 5.52 -17.59
CA LEU A 395 -37.13 4.10 -17.77
C LEU A 395 -37.13 3.67 -19.26
N SER A 396 -37.27 4.60 -20.20
CA SER A 396 -37.33 4.29 -21.64
C SER A 396 -36.08 3.62 -22.20
N LYS A 397 -34.94 3.72 -21.46
CA LYS A 397 -33.64 3.11 -21.83
C LYS A 397 -33.34 1.85 -21.06
N LEU A 398 -34.30 1.33 -20.30
CA LEU A 398 -34.14 0.11 -19.52
C LEU A 398 -33.79 -1.06 -20.44
N ARG A 399 -32.78 -1.85 -20.06
CA ARG A 399 -32.29 -2.97 -20.88
C ARG A 399 -32.70 -4.33 -20.32
N TYR A 400 -33.03 -4.39 -19.05
CA TYR A 400 -33.46 -5.61 -18.35
C TYR A 400 -34.62 -5.26 -17.42
N GLU A 401 -35.69 -6.00 -17.49
CA GLU A 401 -36.86 -5.81 -16.60
C GLU A 401 -36.68 -6.54 -15.27
N LYS A 402 -35.85 -7.60 -15.25
CA LYS A 402 -35.51 -8.35 -14.03
C LYS A 402 -34.04 -8.22 -13.69
N ILE A 403 -33.79 -7.94 -12.41
CA ILE A 403 -32.46 -7.90 -11.84
C ILE A 403 -32.40 -8.93 -10.71
N CYS A 404 -31.51 -9.91 -10.86
CA CYS A 404 -31.28 -10.96 -9.87
C CYS A 404 -29.91 -10.70 -9.18
N ILE A 405 -29.89 -10.69 -7.86
CA ILE A 405 -28.65 -10.54 -7.07
C ILE A 405 -28.28 -11.92 -6.52
N LEU A 406 -27.08 -12.37 -6.87
CA LEU A 406 -26.48 -13.61 -6.39
C LEU A 406 -25.27 -13.26 -5.53
N ALA A 407 -25.44 -13.28 -4.23
CA ALA A 407 -24.41 -13.01 -3.24
C ALA A 407 -24.40 -14.15 -2.21
N ASP A 408 -23.21 -14.42 -1.66
CA ASP A 408 -23.09 -15.37 -0.56
C ASP A 408 -23.74 -14.80 0.70
N ALA A 409 -24.34 -15.66 1.52
CA ALA A 409 -24.87 -15.28 2.81
C ALA A 409 -23.71 -15.09 3.79
N ASP A 410 -23.39 -13.83 4.11
CA ASP A 410 -22.47 -13.50 5.20
C ASP A 410 -23.25 -13.47 6.51
N SER A 411 -22.74 -14.17 7.53
CA SER A 411 -23.30 -14.23 8.89
C SER A 411 -22.81 -13.07 9.74
#